data_f5507a6964f3796a73a8b95e78ba2deb
#
_entry.id   f5507a6964f3796a73a8b95e78ba2deb
#
_cell.length_a   1.000
_cell.length_b   1.000
_cell.length_c   1.000
_cell.angle_alpha   90.00
_cell.angle_beta   90.00
_cell.angle_gamma   90.00
#
_symmetry.space_group_name_H-M   'P 1'
#
loop_
_entity.id
_entity.type
_entity.pdbx_description
1 polymer ?
#
loop_
_entity_poly.entity_id
_entity_poly.type
_entity_poly.pdbx_seq_one_letter_code
_entity_poly.pdbx_strand_id
1 'polypeptide(L)'
;MHLERGMKAIAQLILTTAISAFATAADITPATSPAAVEFETSELITGVQQGVVQASIQGNGRDQITAKLRNNSPTPLHVHVPAGQIFESGRNTVIALRSTEIDLMPAQSADLSLATAAIHSSNKLGKSAYKLSYQTAPKLDPLISWLAEHPELSTPAAQVAVLAITENLPLNALAKFAPANGVASKFDTDAFRAETGDLLGALTALRDTGAKMEAVALTLDPQLRIEAMIEPLSREAAKRYYGISEEREWDFWKHELLNGDPSTRHYALFGIARFYPDVAIEMLPKWVRETKTHSVFRMSAIQALADTQRPEALPILRTLADELGGDTELGKSATQAAAYLDQRLTELSQRNIVAFRGSNGAEGF
;
A
#
# COMPACT_ATOMS: atom_id res chain seq x y z
N MET A 1 -25.29 -7.80 41.84
CA MET A 1 -26.67 -7.42 42.26
C MET A 1 -27.07 -6.19 41.44
N HIS A 2 -27.98 -6.41 40.47
CA HIS A 2 -28.78 -5.44 39.73
C HIS A 2 -28.10 -4.33 38.91
N LEU A 3 -28.05 -4.54 37.61
CA LEU A 3 -28.68 -3.64 36.61
C LEU A 3 -28.58 -4.27 35.20
N GLU A 4 -29.27 -5.39 35.02
CA GLU A 4 -29.88 -5.75 33.74
C GLU A 4 -31.30 -5.25 33.72
N ARG A 5 -31.67 -4.42 32.73
CA ARG A 5 -33.01 -4.29 32.14
C ARG A 5 -33.10 -2.96 31.42
N GLY A 6 -33.22 -2.98 30.12
CA GLY A 6 -33.67 -1.79 29.41
C GLY A 6 -33.36 -1.74 27.92
N MET A 7 -33.64 -2.80 27.17
CA MET A 7 -33.79 -2.70 25.70
C MET A 7 -34.65 -3.84 25.16
N LYS A 8 -35.98 -3.64 25.28
CA LYS A 8 -36.96 -4.35 24.45
C LYS A 8 -38.17 -3.44 24.36
N ALA A 9 -38.50 -3.05 23.18
CA ALA A 9 -39.81 -2.67 22.65
C ALA A 9 -39.78 -1.40 21.79
N ILE A 10 -39.54 -1.54 20.50
CA ILE A 10 -40.27 -0.84 19.46
C ILE A 10 -40.37 -1.80 18.29
N ALA A 11 -41.46 -2.52 18.25
CA ALA A 11 -41.89 -3.33 17.11
C ALA A 11 -43.35 -2.96 16.86
N GLN A 12 -43.66 -2.79 15.57
CA GLN A 12 -44.99 -2.85 14.97
C GLN A 12 -45.94 -1.65 15.14
N LEU A 13 -46.03 -0.88 14.08
CA LEU A 13 -47.30 -0.34 13.62
C LEU A 13 -47.42 -0.56 12.11
N ILE A 14 -48.05 -1.68 11.73
CA ILE A 14 -48.50 -1.96 10.37
C ILE A 14 -49.88 -1.35 10.23
N LEU A 15 -50.02 -0.33 9.40
CA LEU A 15 -51.30 0.23 9.02
C LEU A 15 -51.79 -0.44 7.74
N THR A 16 -52.75 -1.35 7.87
CA THR A 16 -53.50 -1.99 6.80
C THR A 16 -54.54 -1.01 6.25
N THR A 17 -54.32 -0.49 5.05
CA THR A 17 -55.38 0.13 4.24
C THR A 17 -55.65 -0.78 3.05
N ALA A 18 -56.79 -1.49 3.13
CA ALA A 18 -57.36 -2.24 2.02
C ALA A 18 -57.96 -1.27 1.01
N ILE A 19 -57.40 -1.17 -0.19
CA ILE A 19 -58.04 -0.56 -1.36
C ILE A 19 -58.37 -1.71 -2.33
N SER A 20 -59.63 -2.08 -2.39
CA SER A 20 -60.19 -2.96 -3.41
C SER A 20 -60.26 -2.18 -4.71
N ALA A 21 -59.36 -2.40 -5.63
CA ALA A 21 -59.46 -1.99 -7.01
C ALA A 21 -59.72 -3.24 -7.87
N PHE A 22 -60.87 -3.32 -8.47
CA PHE A 22 -61.18 -4.27 -9.53
C PHE A 22 -60.25 -4.00 -10.72
N ALA A 23 -59.24 -4.83 -10.92
CA ALA A 23 -58.44 -4.82 -12.12
C ALA A 23 -58.90 -5.96 -13.00
N THR A 24 -59.43 -5.58 -14.15
CA THR A 24 -59.64 -6.44 -15.31
C THR A 24 -58.35 -7.18 -15.62
N ALA A 25 -58.44 -8.50 -15.67
CA ALA A 25 -57.33 -9.38 -16.10
C ALA A 25 -57.01 -9.08 -17.59
N ALA A 26 -56.02 -8.21 -17.80
CA ALA A 26 -55.29 -8.19 -19.06
C ALA A 26 -54.33 -9.36 -19.03
N ASP A 27 -54.42 -10.20 -20.03
CA ASP A 27 -53.46 -11.30 -20.31
C ASP A 27 -52.04 -10.70 -20.37
N ILE A 28 -51.37 -10.73 -19.25
CA ILE A 28 -49.94 -10.40 -19.20
C ILE A 28 -49.22 -11.67 -19.68
N THR A 29 -48.95 -11.73 -20.97
CA THR A 29 -47.97 -12.66 -21.51
C THR A 29 -46.68 -12.49 -20.68
N PRO A 30 -46.14 -13.56 -20.05
CA PRO A 30 -44.90 -13.42 -19.30
C PRO A 30 -43.81 -12.90 -20.26
N ALA A 31 -43.27 -11.73 -19.95
CA ALA A 31 -42.13 -11.19 -20.68
C ALA A 31 -41.06 -12.28 -20.70
N THR A 32 -40.76 -12.80 -21.88
CA THR A 32 -39.72 -13.78 -22.09
C THR A 32 -38.45 -13.20 -21.51
N SER A 33 -37.94 -13.82 -20.46
CA SER A 33 -36.63 -13.42 -19.85
C SER A 33 -35.62 -13.35 -20.99
N PRO A 34 -34.85 -12.25 -21.13
CA PRO A 34 -33.88 -12.18 -22.20
C PRO A 34 -32.98 -13.41 -22.11
N ALA A 35 -32.86 -14.16 -23.22
CA ALA A 35 -31.98 -15.30 -23.28
C ALA A 35 -30.58 -14.89 -22.85
N ALA A 36 -30.01 -15.65 -21.92
CA ALA A 36 -28.65 -15.40 -21.47
C ALA A 36 -27.71 -15.43 -22.70
N VAL A 37 -26.94 -14.35 -22.89
CA VAL A 37 -25.95 -14.29 -23.98
C VAL A 37 -24.85 -15.30 -23.63
N GLU A 38 -24.67 -16.33 -24.44
CA GLU A 38 -23.56 -17.25 -24.30
C GLU A 38 -22.31 -16.64 -24.92
N PHE A 39 -21.24 -16.55 -24.13
CA PHE A 39 -19.93 -16.07 -24.57
C PHE A 39 -19.02 -17.26 -24.85
N GLU A 40 -18.35 -17.23 -25.99
CA GLU A 40 -17.28 -18.17 -26.30
C GLU A 40 -15.98 -17.69 -25.59
N THR A 41 -15.39 -18.54 -24.74
CA THR A 41 -14.18 -18.22 -24.00
C THR A 41 -12.94 -18.39 -24.89
N SER A 42 -12.09 -17.38 -24.91
CA SER A 42 -10.82 -17.40 -25.64
C SER A 42 -9.71 -16.72 -24.83
N GLU A 43 -8.56 -17.37 -24.72
CA GLU A 43 -7.36 -16.65 -24.26
C GLU A 43 -6.94 -15.61 -25.30
N LEU A 44 -6.47 -14.45 -24.84
CA LEU A 44 -6.07 -13.34 -25.72
C LEU A 44 -5.07 -13.81 -26.78
N ILE A 45 -4.05 -14.56 -26.40
CA ILE A 45 -3.01 -15.03 -27.31
C ILE A 45 -3.58 -15.95 -28.40
N THR A 46 -4.48 -16.86 -28.02
CA THR A 46 -5.16 -17.80 -28.94
C THR A 46 -6.12 -17.04 -29.87
N GLY A 47 -6.90 -16.11 -29.31
CA GLY A 47 -7.85 -15.30 -30.09
C GLY A 47 -7.17 -14.42 -31.14
N VAL A 48 -5.99 -13.87 -30.80
CA VAL A 48 -5.17 -13.10 -31.75
C VAL A 48 -4.58 -14.00 -32.84
N GLN A 49 -4.09 -15.19 -32.50
CA GLN A 49 -3.57 -16.17 -33.48
C GLN A 49 -4.64 -16.62 -34.47
N GLN A 50 -5.83 -16.84 -33.98
CA GLN A 50 -6.99 -17.28 -34.80
C GLN A 50 -7.61 -16.13 -35.61
N GLY A 51 -7.20 -14.87 -35.31
CA GLY A 51 -7.74 -13.67 -35.95
C GLY A 51 -9.14 -13.27 -35.46
N VAL A 52 -9.71 -13.99 -34.47
CA VAL A 52 -11.01 -13.64 -33.86
C VAL A 52 -10.93 -12.46 -32.91
N VAL A 53 -9.74 -12.17 -32.38
CA VAL A 53 -9.45 -10.97 -31.59
C VAL A 53 -8.38 -10.15 -32.29
N GLN A 54 -8.63 -8.87 -32.51
CA GLN A 54 -7.61 -7.90 -32.90
C GLN A 54 -7.15 -7.17 -31.64
N ALA A 55 -5.83 -7.09 -31.41
CA ALA A 55 -5.25 -6.40 -30.27
C ALA A 55 -4.25 -5.35 -30.69
N SER A 56 -4.36 -4.16 -30.07
CA SER A 56 -3.34 -3.10 -30.13
C SER A 56 -2.92 -2.79 -28.71
N ILE A 57 -1.66 -3.06 -28.38
CA ILE A 57 -1.17 -3.08 -27.01
C ILE A 57 -0.15 -1.96 -26.83
N GLN A 58 -0.33 -1.12 -25.81
CA GLN A 58 0.59 -0.08 -25.40
C GLN A 58 0.92 -0.20 -23.92
N GLY A 59 2.14 0.13 -23.55
CA GLY A 59 2.57 0.09 -22.16
C GLY A 59 3.62 1.15 -21.84
N ASN A 60 3.86 1.36 -20.53
CA ASN A 60 4.81 2.35 -20.04
C ASN A 60 6.23 1.77 -19.77
N GLY A 61 6.46 0.50 -20.09
CA GLY A 61 7.75 -0.17 -19.88
C GLY A 61 7.91 -0.86 -18.54
N ARG A 62 6.93 -0.75 -17.62
CA ARG A 62 7.04 -1.29 -16.27
C ARG A 62 5.73 -1.87 -15.74
N ASP A 63 4.83 -1.05 -15.28
CA ASP A 63 3.74 -1.44 -14.36
C ASP A 63 2.35 -1.42 -15.01
N GLN A 64 2.25 -0.96 -16.23
CA GLN A 64 0.96 -0.86 -16.91
C GLN A 64 1.03 -1.16 -18.40
N ILE A 65 0.10 -1.97 -18.85
CA ILE A 65 -0.27 -2.17 -20.25
C ILE A 65 -1.75 -1.86 -20.43
N THR A 66 -2.08 -1.21 -21.55
CA THR A 66 -3.45 -1.08 -22.04
C THR A 66 -3.55 -1.82 -23.36
N ALA A 67 -4.41 -2.82 -23.42
CA ALA A 67 -4.74 -3.56 -24.63
C ALA A 67 -6.09 -3.08 -25.18
N LYS A 68 -6.09 -2.45 -26.34
CA LYS A 68 -7.30 -2.16 -27.08
C LYS A 68 -7.66 -3.41 -27.89
N LEU A 69 -8.74 -4.06 -27.50
CA LEU A 69 -9.21 -5.31 -28.07
C LEU A 69 -10.43 -5.06 -28.94
N ARG A 70 -10.55 -5.81 -30.03
CA ARG A 70 -11.73 -5.84 -30.89
C ARG A 70 -12.11 -7.28 -31.21
N ASN A 71 -13.38 -7.60 -31.01
CA ASN A 71 -13.94 -8.88 -31.43
C ASN A 71 -14.23 -8.84 -32.93
N ASN A 72 -13.55 -9.68 -33.71
CA ASN A 72 -13.76 -9.86 -35.14
C ASN A 72 -14.60 -11.11 -35.47
N SER A 73 -15.00 -11.89 -34.43
CA SER A 73 -15.89 -13.05 -34.63
C SER A 73 -17.35 -12.62 -34.74
N PRO A 74 -18.20 -13.45 -35.32
CA PRO A 74 -19.65 -13.22 -35.33
C PRO A 74 -20.34 -13.54 -33.98
N THR A 75 -19.64 -14.18 -33.03
CA THR A 75 -20.12 -14.56 -31.70
C THR A 75 -19.60 -13.67 -30.60
N PRO A 76 -20.34 -13.49 -29.48
CA PRO A 76 -19.82 -12.83 -28.29
C PRO A 76 -18.61 -13.60 -27.74
N LEU A 77 -17.56 -12.88 -27.34
CA LEU A 77 -16.32 -13.44 -26.82
C LEU A 77 -16.10 -13.02 -25.37
N HIS A 78 -15.75 -13.98 -24.51
CA HIS A 78 -15.17 -13.77 -23.21
C HIS A 78 -13.64 -13.92 -23.34
N VAL A 79 -12.92 -12.80 -23.35
CA VAL A 79 -11.48 -12.80 -23.59
C VAL A 79 -10.76 -12.79 -22.24
N HIS A 80 -9.92 -13.80 -22.02
CA HIS A 80 -9.11 -13.98 -20.82
C HIS A 80 -7.63 -13.70 -21.13
N VAL A 81 -6.99 -12.86 -20.29
CA VAL A 81 -5.55 -12.68 -20.25
C VAL A 81 -5.04 -13.34 -18.99
N PRO A 82 -4.30 -14.44 -19.06
CA PRO A 82 -3.82 -15.13 -17.88
C PRO A 82 -2.72 -14.33 -17.18
N ALA A 83 -2.65 -14.46 -15.87
CA ALA A 83 -1.46 -14.05 -15.11
C ALA A 83 -0.23 -14.78 -15.70
N GLY A 84 0.91 -14.11 -15.73
CA GLY A 84 2.11 -14.66 -16.36
C GLY A 84 2.23 -14.43 -17.87
N GLN A 85 1.20 -13.88 -18.54
CA GLN A 85 1.31 -13.51 -19.95
C GLN A 85 2.41 -12.49 -20.15
N ILE A 86 3.37 -12.78 -21.03
CA ILE A 86 4.49 -11.91 -21.36
C ILE A 86 4.16 -11.03 -22.57
N PHE A 87 4.63 -9.78 -22.49
CA PHE A 87 4.52 -8.79 -23.57
C PHE A 87 5.90 -8.21 -23.85
N GLU A 88 6.20 -7.99 -25.12
CA GLU A 88 7.51 -7.53 -25.59
C GLU A 88 7.42 -6.28 -26.45
N SER A 89 8.37 -5.35 -26.26
CA SER A 89 8.54 -4.15 -27.08
C SER A 89 10.03 -3.85 -27.24
N GLY A 90 10.62 -4.34 -28.32
CA GLY A 90 12.05 -4.24 -28.53
C GLY A 90 12.87 -4.94 -27.44
N ARG A 91 13.49 -4.15 -26.55
CA ARG A 91 14.26 -4.70 -25.40
C ARG A 91 13.42 -4.74 -24.11
N ASN A 92 12.25 -4.15 -24.13
CA ASN A 92 11.39 -4.12 -22.97
C ASN A 92 10.55 -5.40 -22.93
N THR A 93 10.58 -6.09 -21.79
CA THR A 93 9.77 -7.26 -21.53
C THR A 93 9.04 -7.06 -20.21
N VAL A 94 7.73 -7.25 -20.23
CA VAL A 94 6.89 -7.16 -19.02
C VAL A 94 5.99 -8.38 -18.92
N ILE A 95 5.59 -8.72 -17.70
CA ILE A 95 4.74 -9.86 -17.38
C ILE A 95 3.45 -9.38 -16.72
N ALA A 96 2.30 -9.93 -17.10
CA ALA A 96 1.03 -9.70 -16.42
C ALA A 96 1.08 -10.30 -15.02
N LEU A 97 0.76 -9.49 -14.01
CA LEU A 97 0.80 -9.90 -12.61
C LEU A 97 -0.47 -10.65 -12.18
N ARG A 98 -1.57 -10.41 -12.88
CA ARG A 98 -2.90 -10.97 -12.54
C ARG A 98 -3.66 -11.31 -13.80
N SER A 99 -4.56 -12.30 -13.68
CA SER A 99 -5.53 -12.57 -14.72
C SER A 99 -6.53 -11.42 -14.84
N THR A 100 -6.96 -11.17 -16.06
CA THR A 100 -7.94 -10.11 -16.34
C THR A 100 -8.84 -10.59 -17.49
N GLU A 101 -10.12 -10.28 -17.41
CA GLU A 101 -11.14 -10.75 -18.33
C GLU A 101 -11.96 -9.59 -18.89
N ILE A 102 -12.50 -9.76 -20.09
CA ILE A 102 -13.39 -8.79 -20.70
C ILE A 102 -14.36 -9.46 -21.66
N ASP A 103 -15.60 -9.04 -21.60
CA ASP A 103 -16.67 -9.47 -22.51
C ASP A 103 -16.76 -8.53 -23.72
N LEU A 104 -16.76 -9.09 -24.91
CA LEU A 104 -16.83 -8.35 -26.16
C LEU A 104 -17.95 -8.89 -27.04
N MET A 105 -18.94 -8.06 -27.35
CA MET A 105 -19.95 -8.38 -28.36
C MET A 105 -19.32 -8.39 -29.77
N PRO A 106 -19.94 -9.01 -30.79
CA PRO A 106 -19.46 -8.97 -32.15
C PRO A 106 -19.16 -7.54 -32.63
N ALA A 107 -18.01 -7.34 -33.27
CA ALA A 107 -17.49 -6.06 -33.74
C ALA A 107 -17.22 -4.99 -32.65
N GLN A 108 -17.46 -5.29 -31.39
CA GLN A 108 -17.18 -4.40 -30.27
C GLN A 108 -15.66 -4.22 -30.06
N SER A 109 -15.28 -3.00 -29.67
CA SER A 109 -13.92 -2.70 -29.20
C SER A 109 -13.99 -2.19 -27.77
N ALA A 110 -13.04 -2.59 -26.94
CA ALA A 110 -12.89 -2.09 -25.58
C ALA A 110 -11.41 -2.06 -25.17
N ASP A 111 -11.10 -1.27 -24.16
CA ASP A 111 -9.77 -1.14 -23.60
C ASP A 111 -9.68 -1.99 -22.33
N LEU A 112 -8.64 -2.83 -22.24
CA LEU A 112 -8.33 -3.66 -21.09
C LEU A 112 -7.03 -3.17 -20.46
N SER A 113 -7.09 -2.78 -19.19
CA SER A 113 -5.90 -2.37 -18.42
C SER A 113 -5.34 -3.55 -17.66
N LEU A 114 -4.03 -3.77 -17.79
CA LEU A 114 -3.31 -4.88 -17.16
C LEU A 114 -2.23 -4.32 -16.23
N ALA A 115 -2.21 -4.79 -14.99
CA ALA A 115 -1.09 -4.58 -14.09
C ALA A 115 0.06 -5.50 -14.51
N THR A 116 1.24 -4.92 -14.70
CA THR A 116 2.41 -5.65 -15.17
C THR A 116 3.63 -5.38 -14.29
N ALA A 117 4.66 -6.19 -14.45
CA ALA A 117 6.00 -5.92 -13.93
C ALA A 117 7.05 -6.07 -15.03
N ALA A 118 8.06 -5.21 -15.02
CA ALA A 118 9.22 -5.37 -15.87
C ALA A 118 10.03 -6.60 -15.44
N ILE A 119 10.41 -7.44 -16.39
CA ILE A 119 11.26 -8.60 -16.12
C ILE A 119 12.72 -8.19 -15.96
N HIS A 120 13.11 -7.05 -16.55
CA HIS A 120 14.46 -6.51 -16.50
C HIS A 120 14.47 -5.08 -15.95
N SER A 121 15.41 -4.80 -15.05
CA SER A 121 15.64 -3.46 -14.51
C SER A 121 16.08 -2.45 -15.58
N SER A 122 16.63 -2.93 -16.68
CA SER A 122 17.06 -2.14 -17.83
C SER A 122 15.94 -1.72 -18.78
N ASN A 123 14.69 -2.07 -18.51
CA ASN A 123 13.54 -1.64 -19.29
C ASN A 123 13.48 -0.11 -19.36
N LYS A 124 13.32 0.43 -20.56
CA LYS A 124 13.13 1.87 -20.75
C LYS A 124 11.70 2.26 -20.42
N LEU A 125 11.56 3.30 -19.62
CA LEU A 125 10.26 3.90 -19.33
C LEU A 125 9.77 4.73 -20.53
N GLY A 126 8.46 4.73 -20.73
CA GLY A 126 7.79 5.50 -21.75
C GLY A 126 6.76 4.70 -22.55
N LYS A 127 5.89 5.40 -23.27
CA LYS A 127 4.88 4.73 -24.08
C LYS A 127 5.53 3.96 -25.22
N SER A 128 5.29 2.66 -25.24
CA SER A 128 5.78 1.74 -26.26
C SER A 128 4.67 0.81 -26.73
N ALA A 129 4.71 0.45 -28.02
CA ALA A 129 3.85 -0.59 -28.56
C ALA A 129 4.40 -1.96 -28.19
N TYR A 130 3.54 -2.84 -27.70
CA TYR A 130 3.87 -4.19 -27.28
C TYR A 130 3.24 -5.23 -28.18
N LYS A 131 3.85 -6.40 -28.21
CA LYS A 131 3.33 -7.63 -28.85
C LYS A 131 3.18 -8.70 -27.78
N LEU A 132 2.22 -9.58 -27.99
CA LEU A 132 2.09 -10.81 -27.22
C LEU A 132 3.32 -11.69 -27.47
N SER A 133 3.90 -12.21 -26.41
CA SER A 133 5.02 -13.13 -26.48
C SER A 133 4.56 -14.55 -26.10
N TYR A 134 5.14 -15.53 -26.78
CA TYR A 134 4.97 -16.96 -26.49
C TYR A 134 6.03 -17.46 -25.51
N GLN A 135 6.93 -16.59 -25.07
CA GLN A 135 7.92 -16.94 -24.07
C GLN A 135 7.26 -17.18 -22.72
N THR A 136 7.85 -18.06 -21.93
CA THR A 136 7.46 -18.36 -20.56
C THR A 136 8.56 -17.94 -19.61
N ALA A 137 8.20 -17.64 -18.36
CA ALA A 137 9.15 -17.31 -17.31
C ALA A 137 8.97 -18.27 -16.12
N PRO A 138 9.33 -19.56 -16.25
CA PRO A 138 9.01 -20.58 -15.26
C PRO A 138 9.57 -20.31 -13.87
N LYS A 139 10.62 -19.50 -13.76
CA LYS A 139 11.14 -19.04 -12.47
C LYS A 139 10.15 -18.14 -11.71
N LEU A 140 9.24 -17.49 -12.45
CA LEU A 140 8.22 -16.61 -11.89
C LEU A 140 6.89 -17.32 -11.60
N ASP A 141 6.67 -18.53 -12.11
CA ASP A 141 5.38 -19.24 -11.96
C ASP A 141 4.91 -19.33 -10.49
N PRO A 142 5.77 -19.68 -9.51
CA PRO A 142 5.34 -19.71 -8.12
C PRO A 142 4.92 -18.31 -7.60
N LEU A 143 5.63 -17.26 -7.99
CA LEU A 143 5.30 -15.88 -7.62
C LEU A 143 3.98 -15.44 -8.28
N ILE A 144 3.80 -15.72 -9.56
CA ILE A 144 2.59 -15.35 -10.29
C ILE A 144 1.35 -16.05 -9.71
N SER A 145 1.47 -17.35 -9.38
CA SER A 145 0.39 -18.10 -8.72
C SER A 145 0.07 -17.50 -7.34
N TRP A 146 1.09 -17.18 -6.56
CA TRP A 146 0.91 -16.55 -5.26
C TRP A 146 0.24 -15.17 -5.37
N LEU A 147 0.62 -14.35 -6.35
CA LEU A 147 0.03 -13.02 -6.60
C LEU A 147 -1.46 -13.08 -6.99
N ALA A 148 -1.89 -14.16 -7.64
CA ALA A 148 -3.30 -14.36 -7.97
C ALA A 148 -4.16 -14.55 -6.70
N GLU A 149 -3.61 -15.15 -5.65
CA GLU A 149 -4.26 -15.38 -4.36
C GLU A 149 -4.13 -14.16 -3.40
N HIS A 150 -3.23 -13.21 -3.71
CA HIS A 150 -2.94 -12.04 -2.87
C HIS A 150 -3.14 -10.72 -3.64
N PRO A 151 -4.41 -10.39 -3.96
CA PRO A 151 -4.74 -9.17 -4.72
C PRO A 151 -4.39 -7.87 -3.98
N GLU A 152 -4.21 -7.93 -2.65
CA GLU A 152 -3.83 -6.80 -1.81
C GLU A 152 -2.37 -6.37 -1.99
N LEU A 153 -1.50 -7.24 -2.56
CA LEU A 153 -0.10 -6.85 -2.77
C LEU A 153 -0.02 -5.75 -3.83
N SER A 154 0.70 -4.68 -3.49
CA SER A 154 0.92 -3.55 -4.40
C SER A 154 1.70 -3.95 -5.66
N THR A 155 1.40 -3.31 -6.79
CA THR A 155 2.18 -3.50 -8.01
C THR A 155 3.68 -3.18 -7.83
N PRO A 156 4.09 -2.13 -7.09
CA PRO A 156 5.48 -1.92 -6.75
C PRO A 156 6.12 -3.07 -5.97
N ALA A 157 5.43 -3.65 -5.00
CA ALA A 157 5.95 -4.81 -4.27
C ALA A 157 6.13 -6.04 -5.19
N ALA A 158 5.16 -6.30 -6.07
CA ALA A 158 5.28 -7.34 -7.08
C ALA A 158 6.46 -7.08 -8.03
N GLN A 159 6.68 -5.83 -8.45
CA GLN A 159 7.83 -5.44 -9.27
C GLN A 159 9.17 -5.75 -8.57
N VAL A 160 9.27 -5.44 -7.26
CA VAL A 160 10.45 -5.79 -6.45
C VAL A 160 10.69 -7.30 -6.47
N ALA A 161 9.65 -8.09 -6.19
CA ALA A 161 9.75 -9.55 -6.16
C ALA A 161 10.17 -10.13 -7.52
N VAL A 162 9.61 -9.62 -8.63
CA VAL A 162 9.98 -10.03 -9.98
C VAL A 162 11.46 -9.78 -10.24
N LEU A 163 11.96 -8.55 -10.00
CA LEU A 163 13.37 -8.21 -10.23
C LEU A 163 14.33 -9.00 -9.32
N ALA A 164 13.90 -9.26 -8.09
CA ALA A 164 14.66 -10.08 -7.17
C ALA A 164 14.86 -11.51 -7.72
N ILE A 165 13.83 -12.12 -8.31
CA ILE A 165 13.89 -13.47 -8.88
C ILE A 165 14.63 -13.48 -10.23
N THR A 166 14.36 -12.51 -11.10
CA THR A 166 14.88 -12.53 -12.48
C THR A 166 16.33 -12.11 -12.59
N GLU A 167 16.75 -11.13 -11.78
CA GLU A 167 18.09 -10.54 -11.84
C GLU A 167 18.89 -10.73 -10.55
N ASN A 168 18.35 -11.45 -9.56
CA ASN A 168 18.96 -11.65 -8.24
C ASN A 168 19.39 -10.33 -7.58
N LEU A 169 18.52 -9.31 -7.70
CA LEU A 169 18.80 -8.00 -7.14
C LEU A 169 18.52 -7.98 -5.63
N PRO A 170 19.46 -7.48 -4.82
CA PRO A 170 19.21 -7.34 -3.39
C PRO A 170 18.10 -6.30 -3.14
N LEU A 171 17.18 -6.61 -2.24
CA LEU A 171 16.02 -5.75 -1.96
C LEU A 171 16.43 -4.35 -1.50
N ASN A 172 17.47 -4.24 -0.68
CA ASN A 172 17.99 -2.95 -0.23
C ASN A 172 18.48 -2.06 -1.40
N ALA A 173 18.90 -2.65 -2.52
CA ALA A 173 19.28 -1.87 -3.71
C ALA A 173 18.07 -1.22 -4.42
N LEU A 174 16.86 -1.74 -4.17
CA LEU A 174 15.60 -1.23 -4.71
C LEU A 174 14.92 -0.22 -3.77
N ALA A 175 15.41 -0.07 -2.54
CA ALA A 175 14.85 0.85 -1.55
C ALA A 175 15.05 2.31 -1.93
N LYS A 176 14.06 3.15 -1.66
CA LYS A 176 14.09 4.60 -1.91
C LYS A 176 15.27 5.30 -1.22
N PHE A 177 15.65 4.84 -0.03
CA PHE A 177 16.70 5.41 0.81
C PHE A 177 17.97 4.54 0.86
N ALA A 178 18.11 3.57 -0.04
CA ALA A 178 19.32 2.76 -0.06
C ALA A 178 20.56 3.68 -0.21
N PRO A 179 21.57 3.55 0.65
CA PRO A 179 22.79 4.33 0.53
C PRO A 179 23.41 4.08 -0.84
N ALA A 180 23.98 5.13 -1.42
CA ALA A 180 24.57 5.16 -2.76
C ALA A 180 25.81 4.23 -2.94
N ASN A 181 25.98 3.21 -2.12
CA ASN A 181 27.09 2.30 -2.11
C ASN A 181 27.04 1.33 -3.31
N GLY A 182 27.44 1.83 -4.47
CA GLY A 182 27.94 1.03 -5.57
C GLY A 182 26.94 0.20 -6.40
N VAL A 183 25.82 -0.19 -5.86
CA VAL A 183 24.81 -1.00 -6.58
C VAL A 183 23.76 -0.13 -7.25
N ALA A 184 23.44 1.02 -6.68
CA ALA A 184 22.49 1.99 -7.25
C ALA A 184 22.91 2.56 -8.62
N SER A 185 24.17 2.47 -9.00
CA SER A 185 24.68 2.95 -10.29
C SER A 185 24.29 2.08 -11.49
N LYS A 186 23.75 0.89 -11.25
CA LYS A 186 23.23 0.01 -12.33
C LYS A 186 21.76 0.31 -12.67
N PHE A 187 21.08 1.04 -11.81
CA PHE A 187 19.71 1.49 -12.05
C PHE A 187 19.77 2.90 -12.62
N ASP A 188 19.11 3.10 -13.74
CA ASP A 188 18.74 4.43 -14.18
C ASP A 188 17.94 5.07 -13.04
N THR A 189 18.43 6.17 -12.46
CA THR A 189 17.90 6.78 -11.23
C THR A 189 16.48 7.33 -11.39
N ASP A 190 16.02 7.53 -12.62
CA ASP A 190 14.63 7.87 -12.95
C ASP A 190 13.70 6.64 -12.88
N ALA A 191 14.29 5.48 -12.69
CA ALA A 191 13.57 4.23 -12.66
C ALA A 191 12.87 4.01 -11.31
N PHE A 192 12.53 2.94 -10.95
CA PHE A 192 11.74 2.45 -9.87
C PHE A 192 12.50 2.52 -8.53
N ARG A 193 11.83 3.05 -7.51
CA ARG A 193 12.25 2.97 -6.10
C ARG A 193 11.09 2.45 -5.27
N ALA A 194 11.33 1.39 -4.53
CA ALA A 194 10.35 0.81 -3.64
C ALA A 194 10.31 1.55 -2.30
N GLU A 195 9.13 1.78 -1.81
CA GLU A 195 8.92 2.19 -0.43
C GLU A 195 9.11 0.99 0.51
N THR A 196 9.31 1.26 1.80
CA THR A 196 9.59 0.19 2.77
C THR A 196 8.45 -0.83 2.86
N GLY A 197 7.20 -0.41 2.71
CA GLY A 197 6.04 -1.30 2.64
C GLY A 197 6.08 -2.24 1.45
N ASP A 198 6.54 -1.77 0.28
CA ASP A 198 6.70 -2.59 -0.93
C ASP A 198 7.80 -3.64 -0.75
N LEU A 199 8.92 -3.27 -0.10
CA LEU A 199 9.99 -4.21 0.21
C LEU A 199 9.51 -5.33 1.13
N LEU A 200 8.72 -5.00 2.15
CA LEU A 200 8.14 -5.99 3.06
C LEU A 200 7.14 -6.90 2.36
N GLY A 201 6.28 -6.34 1.52
CA GLY A 201 5.36 -7.11 0.70
C GLY A 201 6.11 -8.08 -0.22
N ALA A 202 7.16 -7.61 -0.90
CA ALA A 202 8.01 -8.44 -1.73
C ALA A 202 8.72 -9.55 -0.93
N LEU A 203 9.25 -9.23 0.26
CA LEU A 203 9.86 -10.23 1.15
C LEU A 203 8.88 -11.33 1.53
N THR A 204 7.65 -10.96 1.86
CA THR A 204 6.59 -11.91 2.18
C THR A 204 6.32 -12.83 0.99
N ALA A 205 6.11 -12.27 -0.20
CA ALA A 205 5.89 -13.03 -1.42
C ALA A 205 7.05 -13.98 -1.74
N LEU A 206 8.30 -13.52 -1.64
CA LEU A 206 9.49 -14.31 -1.91
C LEU A 206 9.66 -15.46 -0.91
N ARG A 207 9.39 -15.22 0.37
CA ARG A 207 9.42 -16.26 1.41
C ARG A 207 8.35 -17.32 1.19
N ASP A 208 7.12 -16.88 0.99
CA ASP A 208 5.97 -17.78 0.90
C ASP A 208 5.98 -18.62 -0.40
N THR A 209 6.56 -18.09 -1.47
CA THR A 209 6.77 -18.83 -2.73
C THR A 209 7.98 -19.74 -2.70
N GLY A 210 8.81 -19.68 -1.63
CA GLY A 210 10.05 -20.46 -1.54
C GLY A 210 11.09 -20.08 -2.59
N ALA A 211 11.07 -18.82 -3.07
CA ALA A 211 12.02 -18.36 -4.08
C ALA A 211 13.46 -18.56 -3.58
N LYS A 212 14.27 -19.27 -4.38
CA LYS A 212 15.69 -19.52 -4.06
C LYS A 212 16.49 -18.25 -4.35
N MET A 213 16.82 -17.53 -3.27
CA MET A 213 17.64 -16.32 -3.31
C MET A 213 18.79 -16.43 -2.32
N GLU A 214 19.83 -15.63 -2.54
CA GLU A 214 20.88 -15.47 -1.54
C GLU A 214 20.28 -14.85 -0.26
N ALA A 215 20.64 -15.41 0.91
CA ALA A 215 20.07 -14.98 2.19
C ALA A 215 20.21 -13.47 2.43
N VAL A 216 21.30 -12.86 1.97
CA VAL A 216 21.55 -11.41 2.11
C VAL A 216 20.56 -10.56 1.32
N ALA A 217 20.03 -11.10 0.21
CA ALA A 217 19.04 -10.39 -0.60
C ALA A 217 17.66 -10.33 0.06
N LEU A 218 17.38 -11.20 1.03
CA LEU A 218 16.12 -11.31 1.74
C LEU A 218 16.09 -10.58 3.09
N THR A 219 17.19 -9.94 3.49
CA THR A 219 17.26 -9.18 4.74
C THR A 219 17.09 -7.70 4.50
N LEU A 220 16.24 -7.05 5.29
CA LEU A 220 16.21 -5.60 5.36
C LEU A 220 17.29 -5.10 6.32
N ASP A 221 17.89 -3.99 5.96
CA ASP A 221 18.73 -3.20 6.87
C ASP A 221 17.95 -2.89 8.16
N PRO A 222 18.58 -2.93 9.35
CA PRO A 222 17.93 -2.60 10.61
C PRO A 222 17.20 -1.25 10.61
N GLN A 223 17.74 -0.25 9.93
CA GLN A 223 17.09 1.06 9.79
C GLN A 223 15.80 0.93 8.96
N LEU A 224 15.81 0.26 7.83
CA LEU A 224 14.60 0.04 7.02
C LEU A 224 13.54 -0.76 7.78
N ARG A 225 13.98 -1.71 8.62
CA ARG A 225 13.08 -2.48 9.48
C ARG A 225 12.30 -1.59 10.44
N ILE A 226 12.99 -0.67 11.12
CA ILE A 226 12.32 0.19 12.10
C ILE A 226 11.49 1.28 11.41
N GLU A 227 11.95 1.82 10.28
CA GLU A 227 11.18 2.74 9.45
C GLU A 227 9.86 2.12 8.99
N ALA A 228 9.86 0.84 8.59
CA ALA A 228 8.65 0.11 8.22
C ALA A 228 7.62 0.04 9.35
N MET A 229 8.09 -0.07 10.59
CA MET A 229 7.22 -0.10 11.77
C MET A 229 6.67 1.28 12.14
N ILE A 230 7.35 2.37 11.73
CA ILE A 230 6.90 3.74 12.01
C ILE A 230 5.88 4.22 10.98
N GLU A 231 6.03 3.81 9.72
CA GLU A 231 5.17 4.27 8.64
C GLU A 231 3.80 3.58 8.70
N PRO A 232 2.67 4.31 8.83
CA PRO A 232 1.35 3.73 9.01
C PRO A 232 0.96 2.73 7.91
N LEU A 233 1.34 2.99 6.66
CA LEU A 233 0.99 2.14 5.51
C LEU A 233 1.75 0.80 5.49
N SER A 234 2.97 0.79 6.02
CA SER A 234 3.82 -0.42 6.04
C SER A 234 3.79 -1.18 7.37
N ARG A 235 3.32 -0.54 8.45
CA ARG A 235 3.35 -1.09 9.81
C ARG A 235 2.70 -2.46 9.93
N GLU A 236 1.50 -2.65 9.39
CA GLU A 236 0.80 -3.94 9.48
C GLU A 236 1.52 -5.05 8.69
N ALA A 237 2.10 -4.69 7.54
CA ALA A 237 2.94 -5.62 6.78
C ALA A 237 4.22 -5.97 7.54
N ALA A 238 4.86 -4.98 8.19
CA ALA A 238 6.04 -5.18 9.02
C ALA A 238 5.74 -6.08 10.23
N LYS A 239 4.65 -5.82 10.95
CA LYS A 239 4.21 -6.64 12.08
C LYS A 239 4.02 -8.11 11.68
N ARG A 240 3.32 -8.35 10.59
CA ARG A 240 3.12 -9.71 10.05
C ARG A 240 4.45 -10.37 9.68
N TYR A 241 5.32 -9.65 8.97
CA TYR A 241 6.61 -10.18 8.53
C TYR A 241 7.53 -10.56 9.71
N TYR A 242 7.60 -9.69 10.74
CA TYR A 242 8.45 -9.93 11.92
C TYR A 242 7.77 -10.76 13.01
N GLY A 243 6.51 -11.19 12.83
CA GLY A 243 5.76 -11.95 13.83
C GLY A 243 5.47 -11.15 15.10
N ILE A 244 5.27 -9.83 14.97
CA ILE A 244 4.99 -8.93 16.08
C ILE A 244 3.47 -8.84 16.26
N SER A 245 2.93 -9.51 17.30
CA SER A 245 1.52 -9.34 17.66
C SER A 245 1.27 -7.98 18.31
N GLU A 246 -0.01 -7.55 18.38
CA GLU A 246 -0.43 -6.33 19.07
C GLU A 246 0.12 -6.26 20.51
N GLU A 247 0.06 -7.38 21.22
CA GLU A 247 0.50 -7.49 22.63
C GLU A 247 2.03 -7.37 22.77
N ARG A 248 2.78 -7.73 21.72
CA ARG A 248 4.25 -7.69 21.71
C ARG A 248 4.84 -6.44 21.08
N GLU A 249 4.03 -5.58 20.51
CA GLU A 249 4.51 -4.41 19.81
C GLU A 249 5.21 -3.42 20.77
N TRP A 250 4.69 -3.25 21.98
CA TRP A 250 5.37 -2.46 23.00
C TRP A 250 6.75 -3.02 23.36
N ASP A 251 6.89 -4.34 23.49
CA ASP A 251 8.17 -4.99 23.76
C ASP A 251 9.16 -4.80 22.62
N PHE A 252 8.69 -4.77 21.36
CA PHE A 252 9.52 -4.43 20.20
C PHE A 252 10.08 -3.01 20.36
N TRP A 253 9.24 -2.00 20.56
CA TRP A 253 9.69 -0.62 20.69
C TRP A 253 10.65 -0.42 21.88
N LYS A 254 10.34 -1.03 23.00
CA LYS A 254 11.18 -1.01 24.18
C LYS A 254 12.55 -1.66 23.92
N HIS A 255 12.56 -2.79 23.22
CA HIS A 255 13.81 -3.48 22.87
C HIS A 255 14.68 -2.61 21.97
N GLU A 256 14.12 -2.06 20.90
CA GLU A 256 14.86 -1.22 19.96
C GLU A 256 15.40 0.07 20.61
N LEU A 257 14.63 0.62 21.54
CA LEU A 257 15.03 1.79 22.31
C LEU A 257 16.21 1.53 23.25
N LEU A 258 16.23 0.37 23.92
CA LEU A 258 17.25 0.04 24.91
C LEU A 258 18.50 -0.62 24.30
N ASN A 259 18.34 -1.43 23.28
CA ASN A 259 19.38 -2.30 22.72
C ASN A 259 19.77 -1.95 21.27
N GLY A 260 19.01 -1.10 20.60
CA GLY A 260 19.30 -0.68 19.23
C GLY A 260 20.58 0.14 19.12
N ASP A 261 21.15 0.23 17.92
CA ASP A 261 22.18 1.21 17.59
C ASP A 261 21.64 2.66 17.71
N PRO A 262 22.48 3.70 17.66
CA PRO A 262 22.03 5.09 17.82
C PRO A 262 20.93 5.51 16.84
N SER A 263 20.97 5.03 15.57
CA SER A 263 19.97 5.34 14.56
C SER A 263 18.64 4.66 14.89
N THR A 264 18.69 3.38 15.20
CA THR A 264 17.53 2.58 15.59
C THR A 264 16.84 3.14 16.83
N ARG A 265 17.62 3.55 17.85
CA ARG A 265 17.08 4.21 19.05
C ARG A 265 16.37 5.53 18.73
N HIS A 266 16.94 6.31 17.82
CA HIS A 266 16.33 7.56 17.35
C HIS A 266 14.93 7.28 16.77
N TYR A 267 14.83 6.35 15.84
CA TYR A 267 13.54 5.97 15.24
C TYR A 267 12.56 5.35 16.25
N ALA A 268 13.06 4.57 17.22
CA ALA A 268 12.22 3.99 18.26
C ALA A 268 11.52 5.05 19.12
N LEU A 269 12.19 6.19 19.40
CA LEU A 269 11.56 7.32 20.09
C LEU A 269 10.35 7.86 19.32
N PHE A 270 10.48 8.03 18.00
CA PHE A 270 9.38 8.51 17.16
C PHE A 270 8.26 7.48 17.04
N GLY A 271 8.59 6.19 16.96
CA GLY A 271 7.59 5.11 17.00
C GLY A 271 6.79 5.14 18.29
N ILE A 272 7.46 5.24 19.44
CA ILE A 272 6.80 5.37 20.75
C ILE A 272 5.95 6.63 20.82
N ALA A 273 6.46 7.77 20.36
CA ALA A 273 5.70 9.02 20.37
C ALA A 273 4.43 8.94 19.53
N ARG A 274 4.49 8.27 18.40
CA ARG A 274 3.37 8.14 17.46
C ARG A 274 2.32 7.14 17.90
N PHE A 275 2.73 5.97 18.38
CA PHE A 275 1.81 4.88 18.67
C PHE A 275 1.45 4.75 20.16
N TYR A 276 2.26 5.33 21.04
CA TYR A 276 2.07 5.34 22.50
C TYR A 276 2.27 6.74 23.07
N PRO A 277 1.53 7.76 22.58
CA PRO A 277 1.77 9.16 22.93
C PRO A 277 1.66 9.44 24.42
N ASP A 278 0.76 8.78 25.15
CA ASP A 278 0.59 8.97 26.58
C ASP A 278 1.84 8.48 27.35
N VAL A 279 2.41 7.35 26.94
CA VAL A 279 3.67 6.82 27.50
C VAL A 279 4.84 7.75 27.15
N ALA A 280 4.89 8.26 25.92
CA ALA A 280 5.92 9.19 25.48
C ALA A 280 5.90 10.49 26.31
N ILE A 281 4.74 11.06 26.56
CA ILE A 281 4.55 12.28 27.36
C ILE A 281 5.06 12.07 28.81
N GLU A 282 4.87 10.89 29.38
CA GLU A 282 5.36 10.58 30.72
C GLU A 282 6.87 10.30 30.76
N MET A 283 7.38 9.56 29.77
CA MET A 283 8.73 9.02 29.78
C MET A 283 9.79 10.00 29.23
N LEU A 284 9.53 10.62 28.08
CA LEU A 284 10.54 11.40 27.36
C LEU A 284 11.05 12.63 28.12
N PRO A 285 10.23 13.38 28.88
CA PRO A 285 10.73 14.51 29.67
C PRO A 285 11.75 14.09 30.73
N LYS A 286 11.61 12.88 31.30
CA LYS A 286 12.57 12.35 32.27
C LYS A 286 13.93 12.12 31.61
N TRP A 287 13.94 11.59 30.40
CA TRP A 287 15.15 11.33 29.63
C TRP A 287 15.83 12.62 29.15
N VAL A 288 15.04 13.61 28.77
CA VAL A 288 15.57 14.94 28.41
C VAL A 288 16.30 15.57 29.59
N ARG A 289 15.83 15.38 30.82
CA ARG A 289 16.47 15.94 32.05
C ARG A 289 17.69 15.13 32.50
N GLU A 290 17.84 13.90 32.05
CA GLU A 290 18.95 13.03 32.44
C GLU A 290 20.26 13.48 31.80
N THR A 291 21.13 14.12 32.59
CA THR A 291 22.39 14.69 32.10
C THR A 291 23.44 13.68 31.66
N LYS A 292 23.29 12.40 32.07
CA LYS A 292 24.17 11.30 31.63
C LYS A 292 23.80 10.81 30.21
N THR A 293 22.61 11.13 29.73
CA THR A 293 22.17 10.79 28.38
C THR A 293 22.84 11.71 27.36
N HIS A 294 23.35 11.15 26.27
CA HIS A 294 24.03 11.91 25.22
C HIS A 294 23.11 13.00 24.63
N SER A 295 23.65 14.19 24.37
CA SER A 295 22.89 15.39 23.96
C SER A 295 22.03 15.13 22.68
N VAL A 296 22.57 14.40 21.70
CA VAL A 296 21.87 14.05 20.46
C VAL A 296 20.61 13.23 20.77
N PHE A 297 20.70 12.30 21.71
CA PHE A 297 19.56 11.48 22.10
C PHE A 297 18.50 12.29 22.88
N ARG A 298 18.96 13.22 23.72
CA ARG A 298 18.07 14.16 24.40
C ARG A 298 17.33 15.08 23.40
N MET A 299 18.04 15.56 22.35
CA MET A 299 17.38 16.29 21.23
C MET A 299 16.34 15.45 20.51
N SER A 300 16.65 14.19 20.21
CA SER A 300 15.69 13.28 19.59
C SER A 300 14.44 13.07 20.46
N ALA A 301 14.61 12.97 21.78
CA ALA A 301 13.49 12.86 22.72
C ALA A 301 12.61 14.12 22.74
N ILE A 302 13.22 15.31 22.64
CA ILE A 302 12.51 16.59 22.52
C ILE A 302 11.67 16.62 21.22
N GLN A 303 12.27 16.22 20.09
CA GLN A 303 11.59 16.18 18.81
C GLN A 303 10.44 15.14 18.81
N ALA A 304 10.69 13.96 19.38
CA ALA A 304 9.68 12.92 19.54
C ALA A 304 8.48 13.38 20.39
N LEU A 305 8.71 14.19 21.44
CA LEU A 305 7.61 14.80 22.21
C LEU A 305 6.70 15.67 21.32
N ALA A 306 7.24 16.43 20.39
CA ALA A 306 6.45 17.22 19.46
C ALA A 306 5.70 16.31 18.44
N ASP A 307 6.30 15.19 18.04
CA ASP A 307 5.68 14.22 17.12
C ASP A 307 4.51 13.44 17.74
N THR A 308 4.30 13.51 19.06
CA THR A 308 3.10 12.97 19.71
C THR A 308 1.82 13.63 19.21
N GLN A 309 1.91 14.86 18.72
CA GLN A 309 0.80 15.72 18.30
C GLN A 309 -0.30 15.87 19.37
N ARG A 310 0.07 15.75 20.65
CA ARG A 310 -0.79 15.89 21.80
C ARG A 310 -0.69 17.30 22.41
N PRO A 311 -1.81 17.97 22.69
CA PRO A 311 -1.80 19.30 23.35
C PRO A 311 -1.03 19.29 24.65
N GLU A 312 -1.06 18.19 25.40
CA GLU A 312 -0.41 18.01 26.70
C GLU A 312 1.12 18.09 26.60
N ALA A 313 1.70 17.79 25.45
CA ALA A 313 3.14 17.88 25.24
C ALA A 313 3.63 19.34 25.11
N LEU A 314 2.77 20.27 24.70
CA LEU A 314 3.14 21.68 24.46
C LEU A 314 3.64 22.39 25.74
N PRO A 315 2.93 22.37 26.88
CA PRO A 315 3.42 22.97 28.12
C PRO A 315 4.70 22.31 28.62
N ILE A 316 4.85 21.00 28.40
CA ILE A 316 6.06 20.25 28.78
C ILE A 316 7.27 20.76 27.98
N LEU A 317 7.13 20.91 26.66
CA LEU A 317 8.20 21.42 25.80
C LEU A 317 8.59 22.83 26.15
N ARG A 318 7.64 23.70 26.50
CA ARG A 318 7.92 25.08 26.98
C ARG A 318 8.69 25.07 28.30
N THR A 319 8.26 24.24 29.26
CA THR A 319 8.97 24.07 30.53
C THR A 319 10.39 23.53 30.32
N LEU A 320 10.60 22.57 29.43
CA LEU A 320 11.92 22.05 29.10
C LEU A 320 12.80 23.12 28.45
N ALA A 321 12.24 23.99 27.60
CA ALA A 321 12.99 25.09 27.00
C ALA A 321 13.53 26.05 28.06
N ASP A 322 12.72 26.39 29.08
CA ASP A 322 13.12 27.24 30.19
C ASP A 322 14.16 26.56 31.09
N GLU A 323 13.94 25.31 31.48
CA GLU A 323 14.84 24.52 32.36
C GLU A 323 16.23 24.29 31.73
N LEU A 324 16.28 24.05 30.40
CA LEU A 324 17.52 23.75 29.70
C LEU A 324 18.32 25.02 29.32
N GLY A 325 17.70 26.16 29.43
CA GLY A 325 18.29 27.46 29.09
C GLY A 325 18.23 27.78 27.61
N GLY A 326 17.54 28.85 27.25
CA GLY A 326 17.22 29.24 25.87
C GLY A 326 18.43 29.43 24.94
N ASP A 327 19.63 29.64 25.47
CA ASP A 327 20.86 29.80 24.68
C ASP A 327 21.56 28.48 24.38
N THR A 328 21.21 27.40 25.08
CA THR A 328 21.77 26.06 24.83
C THR A 328 21.16 25.41 23.59
N GLU A 329 21.84 24.44 22.97
CA GLU A 329 21.31 23.66 21.85
C GLU A 329 20.01 22.90 22.20
N LEU A 330 19.97 22.33 23.41
CA LEU A 330 18.79 21.62 23.90
C LEU A 330 17.61 22.57 24.16
N GLY A 331 17.86 23.74 24.77
CA GLY A 331 16.83 24.75 24.99
C GLY A 331 16.27 25.31 23.68
N LYS A 332 17.14 25.57 22.70
CA LYS A 332 16.72 25.98 21.34
C LYS A 332 15.89 24.87 20.65
N SER A 333 16.33 23.60 20.76
CA SER A 333 15.59 22.46 20.23
C SER A 333 14.20 22.34 20.86
N ALA A 334 14.08 22.50 22.18
CA ALA A 334 12.80 22.48 22.88
C ALA A 334 11.87 23.63 22.46
N THR A 335 12.43 24.83 22.30
CA THR A 335 11.67 26.01 21.80
C THR A 335 11.14 25.78 20.39
N GLN A 336 11.97 25.24 19.49
CA GLN A 336 11.58 24.93 18.12
C GLN A 336 10.53 23.82 18.07
N ALA A 337 10.69 22.77 18.88
CA ALA A 337 9.73 21.67 19.00
C ALA A 337 8.37 22.15 19.52
N ALA A 338 8.37 23.06 20.50
CA ALA A 338 7.14 23.69 21.01
C ALA A 338 6.43 24.51 19.92
N ALA A 339 7.16 25.33 19.17
CA ALA A 339 6.61 26.13 18.08
C ALA A 339 6.04 25.24 16.96
N TYR A 340 6.75 24.20 16.58
CA TYR A 340 6.28 23.22 15.61
C TYR A 340 4.97 22.55 16.06
N LEU A 341 4.91 22.07 17.30
CA LEU A 341 3.71 21.41 17.82
C LEU A 341 2.52 22.39 17.88
N ASP A 342 2.73 23.62 18.32
CA ASP A 342 1.69 24.65 18.37
C ASP A 342 1.10 24.93 16.98
N GLN A 343 1.93 25.05 15.98
CA GLN A 343 1.52 25.19 14.60
C GLN A 343 0.70 23.96 14.13
N ARG A 344 1.17 22.75 14.39
CA ARG A 344 0.49 21.52 13.98
C ARG A 344 -0.87 21.36 14.64
N LEU A 345 -0.98 21.66 15.92
CA LEU A 345 -2.26 21.64 16.65
C LEU A 345 -3.25 22.65 16.07
N THR A 346 -2.77 23.85 15.69
CA THR A 346 -3.58 24.88 15.03
C THR A 346 -4.09 24.39 13.68
N GLU A 347 -3.23 23.80 12.85
CA GLU A 347 -3.63 23.24 11.54
C GLU A 347 -4.65 22.11 11.66
N LEU A 348 -4.49 21.20 12.64
CA LEU A 348 -5.42 20.11 12.91
C LEU A 348 -6.78 20.64 13.37
N SER A 349 -6.79 21.64 14.23
CA SER A 349 -8.02 22.31 14.68
C SER A 349 -8.78 22.94 13.51
N GLN A 350 -8.08 23.65 12.62
CA GLN A 350 -8.67 24.28 11.43
C GLN A 350 -9.27 23.23 10.46
N ARG A 351 -8.57 22.12 10.21
CA ARG A 351 -9.07 21.03 9.35
C ARG A 351 -10.35 20.41 9.92
N ASN A 352 -10.41 20.18 11.22
CA ASN A 352 -11.62 19.66 11.88
C ASN A 352 -12.82 20.62 11.77
N ILE A 353 -12.60 21.92 11.86
CA ILE A 353 -13.66 22.93 11.68
C ILE A 353 -14.19 22.93 10.24
N VAL A 354 -13.30 22.81 9.24
CA VAL A 354 -13.69 22.77 7.82
C VAL A 354 -14.45 21.47 7.51
N ALA A 355 -14.01 20.33 8.02
CA ALA A 355 -14.71 19.04 7.85
C ALA A 355 -16.11 19.08 8.47
N PHE A 356 -16.25 19.66 9.65
CA PHE A 356 -17.55 19.78 10.34
C PHE A 356 -18.53 20.74 9.62
N ARG A 357 -18.03 21.82 9.01
CA ARG A 357 -18.86 22.74 8.20
C ARG A 357 -19.30 22.12 6.87
N GLY A 358 -18.46 21.26 6.26
CA GLY A 358 -18.79 20.55 5.01
C GLY A 358 -19.89 19.49 5.18
N SER A 359 -19.95 18.83 6.35
CA SER A 359 -20.98 17.82 6.64
C SER A 359 -22.37 18.39 6.94
N ASN A 360 -22.45 19.61 7.46
CA ASN A 360 -23.73 20.26 7.78
C ASN A 360 -24.33 21.12 6.62
N GLY A 361 -23.60 21.21 5.49
CA GLY A 361 -24.06 21.92 4.28
C GLY A 361 -24.82 21.07 3.26
N ALA A 362 -24.95 19.75 3.47
CA ALA A 362 -25.57 18.84 2.52
C ALA A 362 -27.02 18.45 2.85
N GLU A 363 -27.61 19.00 3.94
CA GLU A 363 -29.02 18.77 4.27
C GLU A 363 -29.83 20.04 4.04
N GLY A 364 -29.93 20.47 2.80
CA GLY A 364 -30.80 21.61 2.50
C GLY A 364 -30.82 21.96 1.02
N PHE A 365 -31.40 21.06 0.22
CA PHE A 365 -32.12 21.43 -1.02
C PHE A 365 -32.99 20.25 -1.47
#